data_627152d71bc11ff16ffce7bf1c3af2bb
#
_entry.id   627152d71bc11ff16ffce7bf1c3af2bb
#
_cell.length_a   1.000
_cell.length_b   1.000
_cell.length_c   1.000
_cell.angle_alpha   90.00
_cell.angle_beta   90.00
_cell.angle_gamma   90.00
#
_symmetry.space_group_name_H-M   'P 1'
#
loop_
_entity.id
_entity.type
_entity.pdbx_description
1 polymer ?
#
loop_
_entity_poly.entity_id
_entity_poly.type
_entity_poly.pdbx_seq_one_letter_code
_entity_poly.pdbx_strand_id
1 'polypeptide(L)'
;MTDSSKSGGGYGFAAPRGKVYDSVIEVVGGTPLVALPHLSRDEELKCRLLLKLEFFNPLASVKDRIGAAMVLEAEREGRITPGRTVLVEPTSGNTGISLAFVAAARGYRLVVTMPEGASIERRRMLRLMDAQVELTPARLGMAGAIARANEILRETPDAWMPDQFDNPANPAVHAATTAEEIWVDTDGQVDAVVAGVGTGGTATGIAEALKPRRKGLQVFGVEPTESAILNGDEPGPHGIQGIGPGFCPATLNTSLLDGVITVSEREAIAAARRCARLDGIPVGISSGAALHAALQVAKKPGSEGKTIVVIAPSFAERYLSTSLFSGL
;
A
#
# COMPACT_ATOMS: atom_id res chain seq x y z
N MET A 1 16.35 -8.21 -29.57
CA MET A 1 16.13 -6.92 -30.23
C MET A 1 14.66 -6.54 -30.01
N THR A 2 14.36 -5.82 -28.95
CA THR A 2 13.02 -5.29 -28.67
C THR A 2 12.89 -3.97 -29.42
N ASP A 3 11.92 -3.94 -30.32
CA ASP A 3 11.59 -2.79 -31.18
C ASP A 3 11.19 -1.59 -30.31
N SER A 4 12.08 -0.59 -30.20
CA SER A 4 11.90 0.64 -29.44
C SER A 4 11.06 1.71 -30.17
N SER A 5 10.32 1.34 -31.23
CA SER A 5 9.65 2.28 -32.13
C SER A 5 8.20 2.64 -31.79
N LYS A 6 7.68 2.28 -30.62
CA LYS A 6 6.32 2.66 -30.16
C LYS A 6 6.33 3.64 -28.99
N SER A 7 7.13 4.70 -29.06
CA SER A 7 6.99 5.84 -28.17
C SER A 7 5.78 6.68 -28.60
N GLY A 8 4.91 7.04 -27.67
CA GLY A 8 3.77 7.93 -27.92
C GLY A 8 4.22 9.27 -28.49
N GLY A 9 4.06 9.42 -29.80
CA GLY A 9 4.29 10.59 -30.66
C GLY A 9 5.06 11.75 -30.06
N GLY A 10 6.39 11.80 -30.21
CA GLY A 10 7.24 12.99 -30.01
C GLY A 10 7.27 13.65 -28.61
N TYR A 11 6.35 13.33 -27.72
CA TYR A 11 6.22 13.93 -26.37
C TYR A 11 6.85 13.08 -25.25
N GLY A 12 7.37 11.89 -25.54
CA GLY A 12 7.95 10.99 -24.52
C GLY A 12 6.95 10.35 -23.57
N PHE A 13 5.65 10.35 -23.90
CA PHE A 13 4.63 9.71 -23.07
C PHE A 13 4.66 8.19 -23.18
N ALA A 14 4.06 7.52 -22.18
CA ALA A 14 3.97 6.07 -22.16
C ALA A 14 3.22 5.52 -23.40
N ALA A 15 3.70 4.39 -23.93
CA ALA A 15 3.06 3.70 -25.03
C ALA A 15 1.65 3.19 -24.64
N PRO A 16 0.71 3.06 -25.60
CA PRO A 16 -0.56 2.42 -25.35
C PRO A 16 -0.37 0.97 -24.83
N ARG A 17 -1.25 0.50 -23.94
CA ARG A 17 -1.19 -0.86 -23.39
C ARG A 17 -1.48 -1.96 -24.42
N GLY A 18 -2.02 -1.61 -25.60
CA GLY A 18 -2.19 -2.50 -26.74
C GLY A 18 -3.33 -3.51 -26.62
N LYS A 19 -4.18 -3.40 -25.59
CA LYS A 19 -5.34 -4.28 -25.40
C LYS A 19 -6.51 -3.57 -24.73
N VAL A 20 -7.71 -4.12 -24.91
CA VAL A 20 -8.90 -3.82 -24.12
C VAL A 20 -8.96 -4.82 -22.98
N TYR A 21 -9.37 -4.40 -21.79
CA TYR A 21 -9.53 -5.23 -20.59
C TYR A 21 -11.00 -5.52 -20.35
N ASP A 22 -11.34 -6.75 -19.99
CA ASP A 22 -12.73 -7.17 -19.72
C ASP A 22 -13.19 -6.76 -18.31
N SER A 23 -12.24 -6.54 -17.39
CA SER A 23 -12.51 -6.12 -16.02
C SER A 23 -11.50 -5.11 -15.52
N VAL A 24 -11.95 -4.17 -14.69
CA VAL A 24 -11.07 -3.22 -13.99
C VAL A 24 -10.05 -3.93 -13.08
N ILE A 25 -10.33 -5.16 -12.62
CA ILE A 25 -9.40 -5.96 -11.82
C ILE A 25 -8.12 -6.29 -12.61
N GLU A 26 -8.23 -6.48 -13.92
CA GLU A 26 -7.08 -6.82 -14.78
C GLU A 26 -6.08 -5.67 -14.98
N VAL A 27 -6.44 -4.44 -14.58
CA VAL A 27 -5.53 -3.29 -14.64
C VAL A 27 -4.82 -3.03 -13.31
N VAL A 28 -5.02 -3.88 -12.31
CA VAL A 28 -4.28 -3.84 -11.05
C VAL A 28 -2.82 -4.22 -11.29
N GLY A 29 -1.89 -3.46 -10.73
CA GLY A 29 -0.46 -3.67 -10.92
C GLY A 29 0.12 -2.93 -12.13
N GLY A 30 1.35 -3.29 -12.53
CA GLY A 30 2.07 -2.58 -13.57
C GLY A 30 2.29 -1.10 -13.22
N THR A 31 2.48 -0.80 -11.95
CA THR A 31 2.66 0.57 -11.47
C THR A 31 4.07 1.07 -11.78
N PRO A 32 4.25 2.36 -12.17
CA PRO A 32 5.55 2.84 -12.61
C PRO A 32 6.53 3.06 -11.45
N LEU A 33 7.83 2.91 -11.76
CA LEU A 33 8.94 3.45 -10.99
C LEU A 33 9.35 4.81 -11.56
N VAL A 34 9.44 5.83 -10.70
CA VAL A 34 9.79 7.19 -11.09
C VAL A 34 10.98 7.69 -10.27
N ALA A 35 11.98 8.26 -10.94
CA ALA A 35 13.10 8.90 -10.27
C ALA A 35 12.68 10.25 -9.64
N LEU A 36 13.38 10.65 -8.58
CA LEU A 36 13.18 11.91 -7.87
C LEU A 36 14.40 12.84 -8.05
N PRO A 37 14.62 13.39 -9.26
CA PRO A 37 15.86 14.12 -9.58
C PRO A 37 16.01 15.42 -8.79
N HIS A 38 14.92 16.15 -8.54
CA HIS A 38 15.00 17.42 -7.83
C HIS A 38 15.18 17.20 -6.33
N LEU A 39 14.44 16.25 -5.74
CA LEU A 39 14.60 15.87 -4.34
C LEU A 39 16.00 15.29 -4.09
N SER A 40 16.50 14.44 -5.00
CA SER A 40 17.85 13.86 -4.89
C SER A 40 18.94 14.92 -4.93
N ARG A 41 18.78 15.95 -5.77
CA ARG A 41 19.70 17.09 -5.83
C ARG A 41 19.63 17.95 -4.57
N ASP A 42 18.43 18.26 -4.09
CA ASP A 42 18.22 19.06 -2.88
C ASP A 42 18.80 18.37 -1.62
N GLU A 43 18.81 17.04 -1.59
CA GLU A 43 19.40 16.23 -0.52
C GLU A 43 20.86 15.79 -0.79
N GLU A 44 21.47 16.23 -1.89
CA GLU A 44 22.84 15.90 -2.30
C GLU A 44 23.11 14.38 -2.35
N LEU A 45 22.10 13.59 -2.75
CA LEU A 45 22.20 12.13 -2.78
C LEU A 45 23.18 11.65 -3.87
N LYS A 46 23.99 10.65 -3.52
CA LYS A 46 24.91 9.96 -4.45
C LYS A 46 24.38 8.59 -4.90
N CYS A 47 23.14 8.27 -4.57
CA CYS A 47 22.42 7.06 -4.96
C CYS A 47 21.28 7.39 -5.91
N ARG A 48 20.72 6.38 -6.55
CA ARG A 48 19.50 6.47 -7.36
C ARG A 48 18.30 6.23 -6.48
N LEU A 49 17.48 7.26 -6.25
CA LEU A 49 16.23 7.17 -5.48
C LEU A 49 15.04 7.06 -6.43
N LEU A 50 14.27 5.98 -6.30
CA LEU A 50 13.12 5.66 -7.13
C LEU A 50 11.87 5.52 -6.27
N LEU A 51 10.73 6.02 -6.77
CA LEU A 51 9.44 5.93 -6.11
C LEU A 51 8.52 4.98 -6.88
N LYS A 52 8.06 3.90 -6.26
CA LYS A 52 7.07 2.97 -6.81
C LYS A 52 5.69 3.51 -6.57
N LEU A 53 5.03 4.02 -7.62
CA LEU A 53 3.80 4.78 -7.54
C LEU A 53 2.57 3.87 -7.47
N GLU A 54 2.28 3.30 -6.31
CA GLU A 54 1.16 2.37 -6.11
C GLU A 54 -0.23 3.02 -6.27
N PHE A 55 -0.29 4.34 -6.32
CA PHE A 55 -1.53 5.05 -6.64
C PHE A 55 -1.89 5.05 -8.14
N PHE A 56 -1.09 4.43 -8.99
CA PHE A 56 -1.47 4.11 -10.37
C PHE A 56 -2.38 2.87 -10.48
N ASN A 57 -2.60 2.16 -9.39
CA ASN A 57 -3.66 1.15 -9.33
C ASN A 57 -5.05 1.80 -9.49
N PRO A 58 -6.09 1.05 -9.93
CA PRO A 58 -7.42 1.59 -10.30
C PRO A 58 -8.08 2.48 -9.26
N LEU A 59 -7.99 2.13 -7.98
CA LEU A 59 -8.54 2.90 -6.86
C LEU A 59 -7.46 3.70 -6.11
N ALA A 60 -6.36 4.00 -6.78
CA ALA A 60 -5.28 4.87 -6.34
C ALA A 60 -4.61 4.43 -5.03
N SER A 61 -4.46 3.12 -4.80
CA SER A 61 -3.64 2.63 -3.69
C SER A 61 -3.07 1.23 -3.88
N VAL A 62 -2.02 0.92 -3.12
CA VAL A 62 -1.39 -0.41 -3.03
C VAL A 62 -2.38 -1.51 -2.62
N LYS A 63 -3.46 -1.14 -1.92
CA LYS A 63 -4.46 -2.09 -1.42
C LYS A 63 -5.27 -2.75 -2.52
N ASP A 64 -5.30 -2.18 -3.72
CA ASP A 64 -5.98 -2.77 -4.87
C ASP A 64 -5.39 -4.14 -5.22
N ARG A 65 -4.07 -4.31 -5.01
CA ARG A 65 -3.40 -5.61 -5.19
C ARG A 65 -3.93 -6.67 -4.22
N ILE A 66 -3.93 -6.36 -2.93
CA ILE A 66 -4.35 -7.34 -1.91
C ILE A 66 -5.86 -7.57 -1.92
N GLY A 67 -6.67 -6.54 -2.17
CA GLY A 67 -8.12 -6.70 -2.28
C GLY A 67 -8.51 -7.64 -3.43
N ALA A 68 -7.87 -7.47 -4.60
CA ALA A 68 -8.05 -8.37 -5.73
C ALA A 68 -7.53 -9.79 -5.40
N ALA A 69 -6.30 -9.91 -4.89
CA ALA A 69 -5.67 -11.21 -4.66
C ALA A 69 -6.43 -12.06 -3.64
N MET A 70 -6.82 -11.48 -2.49
CA MET A 70 -7.53 -12.23 -1.45
C MET A 70 -8.86 -12.79 -1.95
N VAL A 71 -9.63 -12.01 -2.73
CA VAL A 71 -10.91 -12.45 -3.28
C VAL A 71 -10.71 -13.48 -4.39
N LEU A 72 -9.84 -13.22 -5.35
CA LEU A 72 -9.60 -14.14 -6.48
C LEU A 72 -9.02 -15.49 -6.02
N GLU A 73 -8.14 -15.48 -5.02
CA GLU A 73 -7.59 -16.71 -4.45
C GLU A 73 -8.66 -17.51 -3.71
N ALA A 74 -9.50 -16.85 -2.92
CA ALA A 74 -10.61 -17.50 -2.23
C ALA A 74 -11.65 -18.10 -3.22
N GLU A 75 -11.91 -17.43 -4.36
CA GLU A 75 -12.71 -17.97 -5.46
C GLU A 75 -12.05 -19.23 -6.07
N ARG A 76 -10.76 -19.14 -6.38
CA ARG A 76 -9.99 -20.26 -6.98
C ARG A 76 -10.00 -21.51 -6.09
N GLU A 77 -9.96 -21.30 -4.77
CA GLU A 77 -10.04 -22.37 -3.77
C GLU A 77 -11.47 -22.86 -3.48
N GLY A 78 -12.47 -22.22 -4.07
CA GLY A 78 -13.89 -22.55 -3.84
C GLY A 78 -14.41 -22.16 -2.46
N ARG A 79 -13.70 -21.29 -1.72
CA ARG A 79 -14.12 -20.80 -0.39
C ARG A 79 -15.26 -19.80 -0.47
N ILE A 80 -15.35 -19.07 -1.58
CA ILE A 80 -16.38 -18.06 -1.83
C ILE A 80 -16.95 -18.20 -3.24
N THR A 81 -18.20 -17.72 -3.40
CA THR A 81 -18.91 -17.76 -4.68
C THR A 81 -19.62 -16.44 -4.95
N PRO A 82 -19.43 -15.81 -6.13
CA PRO A 82 -20.15 -14.59 -6.54
C PRO A 82 -21.67 -14.75 -6.41
N GLY A 83 -22.35 -13.70 -6.00
CA GLY A 83 -23.82 -13.68 -5.81
C GLY A 83 -24.32 -14.40 -4.55
N ARG A 84 -23.50 -15.24 -3.92
CA ARG A 84 -23.87 -16.00 -2.70
C ARG A 84 -23.12 -15.48 -1.46
N THR A 85 -21.80 -15.46 -1.51
CA THR A 85 -20.96 -15.08 -0.36
C THR A 85 -21.08 -13.59 -0.05
N VAL A 86 -21.14 -13.26 1.24
CA VAL A 86 -21.03 -11.90 1.76
C VAL A 86 -19.61 -11.67 2.26
N LEU A 87 -18.90 -10.71 1.67
CA LEU A 87 -17.58 -10.30 2.15
C LEU A 87 -17.77 -9.37 3.36
N VAL A 88 -17.00 -9.58 4.43
CA VAL A 88 -17.04 -8.75 5.64
C VAL A 88 -15.62 -8.37 6.03
N GLU A 89 -15.29 -7.07 6.15
CA GLU A 89 -13.94 -6.63 6.53
C GLU A 89 -13.98 -5.46 7.51
N PRO A 90 -13.30 -5.57 8.68
CA PRO A 90 -13.14 -4.45 9.60
C PRO A 90 -12.01 -3.53 9.12
N THR A 91 -12.37 -2.43 8.47
CA THR A 91 -11.36 -1.48 7.97
C THR A 91 -11.93 -0.08 7.77
N SER A 92 -11.17 0.93 8.16
CA SER A 92 -11.47 2.34 7.85
C SER A 92 -10.60 2.90 6.73
N GLY A 93 -9.75 2.06 6.12
CA GLY A 93 -8.69 2.47 5.20
C GLY A 93 -8.93 2.11 3.73
N ASN A 94 -7.84 2.12 2.98
CA ASN A 94 -7.83 1.83 1.54
C ASN A 94 -8.26 0.39 1.21
N THR A 95 -8.10 -0.56 2.12
CA THR A 95 -8.54 -1.96 1.93
C THR A 95 -10.04 -2.06 1.72
N GLY A 96 -10.84 -1.31 2.49
CA GLY A 96 -12.30 -1.29 2.28
C GLY A 96 -12.67 -0.80 0.87
N ILE A 97 -12.02 0.27 0.39
CA ILE A 97 -12.23 0.79 -0.97
C ILE A 97 -11.81 -0.24 -2.01
N SER A 98 -10.67 -0.90 -1.79
CA SER A 98 -10.18 -1.97 -2.67
C SER A 98 -11.14 -3.16 -2.72
N LEU A 99 -11.61 -3.63 -1.58
CA LEU A 99 -12.61 -4.71 -1.54
C LEU A 99 -13.94 -4.29 -2.19
N ALA A 100 -14.34 -3.03 -2.07
CA ALA A 100 -15.58 -2.55 -2.67
C ALA A 100 -15.54 -2.59 -4.21
N PHE A 101 -14.43 -2.15 -4.85
CA PHE A 101 -14.36 -2.25 -6.30
C PHE A 101 -14.29 -3.69 -6.79
N VAL A 102 -13.58 -4.57 -6.06
CA VAL A 102 -13.53 -5.99 -6.39
C VAL A 102 -14.90 -6.64 -6.23
N ALA A 103 -15.60 -6.35 -5.12
CA ALA A 103 -16.94 -6.85 -4.87
C ALA A 103 -17.92 -6.41 -5.97
N ALA A 104 -17.91 -5.15 -6.36
CA ALA A 104 -18.74 -4.63 -7.45
C ALA A 104 -18.41 -5.33 -8.78
N ALA A 105 -17.12 -5.47 -9.11
CA ALA A 105 -16.69 -6.10 -10.37
C ALA A 105 -16.96 -7.62 -10.44
N ARG A 106 -17.01 -8.29 -9.27
CA ARG A 106 -17.22 -9.75 -9.18
C ARG A 106 -18.62 -10.17 -8.78
N GLY A 107 -19.49 -9.22 -8.42
CA GLY A 107 -20.87 -9.52 -8.02
C GLY A 107 -20.99 -10.04 -6.58
N TYR A 108 -20.13 -9.59 -5.67
CA TYR A 108 -20.26 -9.85 -4.24
C TYR A 108 -21.01 -8.74 -3.51
N ARG A 109 -21.71 -9.10 -2.46
CA ARG A 109 -22.11 -8.16 -1.42
C ARG A 109 -20.92 -7.91 -0.49
N LEU A 110 -20.70 -6.66 -0.08
CA LEU A 110 -19.65 -6.30 0.86
C LEU A 110 -20.22 -5.52 2.04
N VAL A 111 -19.83 -5.93 3.23
CA VAL A 111 -20.07 -5.21 4.49
C VAL A 111 -18.72 -4.77 5.05
N VAL A 112 -18.54 -3.46 5.25
CA VAL A 112 -17.35 -2.90 5.87
C VAL A 112 -17.72 -2.32 7.22
N THR A 113 -17.06 -2.78 8.28
CA THR A 113 -17.25 -2.22 9.62
C THR A 113 -16.15 -1.21 9.94
N MET A 114 -16.51 -0.07 10.52
CA MET A 114 -15.55 0.98 10.86
C MET A 114 -16.07 1.89 11.98
N PRO A 115 -15.16 2.56 12.75
CA PRO A 115 -15.57 3.55 13.74
C PRO A 115 -16.26 4.77 13.10
N GLU A 116 -17.21 5.38 13.81
CA GLU A 116 -17.90 6.62 13.39
C GLU A 116 -16.94 7.79 13.09
N GLY A 117 -15.74 7.80 13.67
CA GLY A 117 -14.69 8.79 13.40
C GLY A 117 -13.99 8.61 12.05
N ALA A 118 -14.28 7.55 11.28
CA ALA A 118 -13.69 7.34 9.96
C ALA A 118 -14.15 8.42 8.96
N SER A 119 -13.25 8.76 8.00
CA SER A 119 -13.45 9.79 6.99
C SER A 119 -14.78 9.65 6.23
N ILE A 120 -15.51 10.75 6.08
CA ILE A 120 -16.79 10.77 5.36
C ILE A 120 -16.59 10.47 3.87
N GLU A 121 -15.47 10.89 3.28
CA GLU A 121 -15.10 10.65 1.89
C GLU A 121 -14.98 9.15 1.62
N ARG A 122 -14.34 8.41 2.54
CA ARG A 122 -14.22 6.94 2.43
C ARG A 122 -15.56 6.25 2.52
N ARG A 123 -16.44 6.67 3.45
CA ARG A 123 -17.80 6.12 3.55
C ARG A 123 -18.61 6.37 2.28
N ARG A 124 -18.46 7.56 1.65
CA ARG A 124 -19.12 7.90 0.38
C ARG A 124 -18.57 7.05 -0.77
N MET A 125 -17.26 6.83 -0.83
CA MET A 125 -16.64 5.96 -1.84
C MET A 125 -17.13 4.51 -1.73
N LEU A 126 -17.22 3.98 -0.52
CA LEU A 126 -17.76 2.63 -0.27
C LEU A 126 -19.20 2.50 -0.75
N ARG A 127 -20.06 3.46 -0.36
CA ARG A 127 -21.49 3.47 -0.77
C ARG A 127 -21.67 3.68 -2.27
N LEU A 128 -20.78 4.43 -2.93
CA LEU A 128 -20.81 4.60 -4.39
C LEU A 128 -20.66 3.25 -5.12
N MET A 129 -19.92 2.31 -4.52
CA MET A 129 -19.71 0.96 -5.03
C MET A 129 -20.64 -0.08 -4.38
N ASP A 130 -21.79 0.39 -3.82
CA ASP A 130 -22.84 -0.43 -3.19
C ASP A 130 -22.39 -1.25 -1.97
N ALA A 131 -21.26 -0.90 -1.34
CA ALA A 131 -20.84 -1.54 -0.10
C ALA A 131 -21.69 -1.04 1.09
N GLN A 132 -22.15 -1.96 1.92
CA GLN A 132 -22.79 -1.67 3.19
C GLN A 132 -21.73 -1.20 4.20
N VAL A 133 -21.96 -0.06 4.85
CA VAL A 133 -21.07 0.51 5.85
C VAL A 133 -21.75 0.45 7.23
N GLU A 134 -21.20 -0.41 8.09
CA GLU A 134 -21.61 -0.57 9.49
C GLU A 134 -20.72 0.30 10.38
N LEU A 135 -21.30 1.30 11.03
CA LEU A 135 -20.59 2.21 11.91
C LEU A 135 -20.63 1.71 13.35
N THR A 136 -19.49 1.74 14.02
CA THR A 136 -19.35 1.39 15.44
C THR A 136 -18.99 2.62 16.28
N PRO A 137 -19.34 2.65 17.58
CA PRO A 137 -19.05 3.80 18.44
C PRO A 137 -17.57 4.20 18.40
N ALA A 138 -17.31 5.49 18.17
CA ALA A 138 -15.94 6.02 18.01
C ALA A 138 -15.00 5.66 19.18
N ARG A 139 -15.54 5.63 20.42
CA ARG A 139 -14.79 5.27 21.64
C ARG A 139 -14.20 3.86 21.65
N LEU A 140 -14.76 2.96 20.83
CA LEU A 140 -14.29 1.56 20.74
C LEU A 140 -13.18 1.39 19.67
N GLY A 141 -12.90 2.41 18.89
CA GLY A 141 -11.88 2.37 17.85
C GLY A 141 -12.05 1.18 16.89
N MET A 142 -10.94 0.68 16.37
CA MET A 142 -10.94 -0.50 15.48
C MET A 142 -11.34 -1.79 16.20
N ALA A 143 -11.11 -1.91 17.51
CA ALA A 143 -11.57 -3.08 18.27
C ALA A 143 -13.10 -3.26 18.19
N GLY A 144 -13.85 -2.17 18.27
CA GLY A 144 -15.30 -2.19 18.07
C GLY A 144 -15.70 -2.63 16.65
N ALA A 145 -14.99 -2.17 15.63
CA ALA A 145 -15.24 -2.58 14.26
C ALA A 145 -14.95 -4.08 14.04
N ILE A 146 -13.87 -4.59 14.59
CA ILE A 146 -13.51 -6.02 14.54
C ILE A 146 -14.58 -6.88 15.25
N ALA A 147 -15.01 -6.47 16.45
CA ALA A 147 -16.06 -7.17 17.18
C ALA A 147 -17.36 -7.26 16.34
N ARG A 148 -17.78 -6.14 15.71
CA ARG A 148 -18.98 -6.10 14.87
C ARG A 148 -18.84 -6.95 13.61
N ALA A 149 -17.68 -6.95 12.96
CA ALA A 149 -17.41 -7.83 11.82
C ALA A 149 -17.58 -9.31 12.21
N ASN A 150 -17.04 -9.71 13.36
CA ASN A 150 -17.14 -11.07 13.86
C ASN A 150 -18.60 -11.46 14.23
N GLU A 151 -19.42 -10.50 14.70
CA GLU A 151 -20.86 -10.72 14.89
C GLU A 151 -21.54 -11.00 13.57
N ILE A 152 -21.32 -10.16 12.55
CA ILE A 152 -21.90 -10.31 11.22
C ILE A 152 -21.52 -11.66 10.60
N LEU A 153 -20.26 -12.09 10.76
CA LEU A 153 -19.80 -13.40 10.28
C LEU A 153 -20.59 -14.57 10.93
N ARG A 154 -20.89 -14.46 12.21
CA ARG A 154 -21.69 -15.51 12.91
C ARG A 154 -23.16 -15.48 12.54
N GLU A 155 -23.71 -14.31 12.27
CA GLU A 155 -25.12 -14.09 11.99
C GLU A 155 -25.50 -14.28 10.51
N THR A 156 -24.54 -14.18 9.60
CA THR A 156 -24.78 -14.19 8.16
C THR A 156 -24.29 -15.51 7.54
N PRO A 157 -25.20 -16.33 7.03
CA PRO A 157 -24.82 -17.53 6.28
C PRO A 157 -23.92 -17.16 5.07
N ASP A 158 -22.94 -18.01 4.80
CA ASP A 158 -21.97 -17.82 3.69
C ASP A 158 -21.19 -16.49 3.77
N ALA A 159 -21.04 -15.88 4.95
CA ALA A 159 -20.15 -14.74 5.13
C ALA A 159 -18.68 -15.20 5.21
N TRP A 160 -17.78 -14.38 4.64
CA TRP A 160 -16.35 -14.63 4.65
C TRP A 160 -15.58 -13.33 4.88
N MET A 161 -14.52 -13.40 5.69
CA MET A 161 -13.63 -12.28 5.97
C MET A 161 -12.33 -12.45 5.17
N PRO A 162 -11.95 -11.48 4.33
CA PRO A 162 -10.65 -11.44 3.69
C PRO A 162 -9.47 -11.45 4.66
N ASP A 163 -9.58 -10.75 5.78
CA ASP A 163 -8.59 -10.66 6.87
C ASP A 163 -7.20 -10.26 6.38
N GLN A 164 -7.05 -9.00 6.00
CA GLN A 164 -5.82 -8.48 5.41
C GLN A 164 -4.54 -8.68 6.24
N PHE A 165 -4.68 -8.84 7.56
CA PHE A 165 -3.55 -8.97 8.50
C PHE A 165 -3.04 -10.40 8.68
N ASP A 166 -3.82 -11.41 8.25
CA ASP A 166 -3.49 -12.83 8.39
C ASP A 166 -3.53 -13.61 7.06
N ASN A 167 -4.12 -13.05 6.01
CA ASN A 167 -4.32 -13.73 4.73
C ASN A 167 -3.02 -13.87 3.94
N PRO A 168 -2.56 -15.10 3.64
CA PRO A 168 -1.32 -15.33 2.90
C PRO A 168 -1.32 -14.82 1.46
N ALA A 169 -2.49 -14.61 0.85
CA ALA A 169 -2.60 -14.01 -0.48
C ALA A 169 -2.06 -12.55 -0.50
N ASN A 170 -2.01 -11.88 0.67
CA ASN A 170 -1.46 -10.55 0.78
C ASN A 170 0.05 -10.51 0.47
N PRO A 171 0.98 -11.14 1.19
CA PRO A 171 2.39 -11.14 0.79
C PRO A 171 2.60 -11.84 -0.56
N ALA A 172 1.84 -12.88 -0.88
CA ALA A 172 1.98 -13.63 -2.12
C ALA A 172 1.77 -12.75 -3.37
N VAL A 173 0.77 -11.87 -3.39
CA VAL A 173 0.56 -10.98 -4.55
C VAL A 173 1.70 -9.98 -4.71
N HIS A 174 2.31 -9.52 -3.63
CA HIS A 174 3.46 -8.62 -3.70
C HIS A 174 4.72 -9.35 -4.19
N ALA A 175 4.92 -10.61 -3.80
CA ALA A 175 5.99 -11.44 -4.34
C ALA A 175 5.81 -11.68 -5.85
N ALA A 176 4.59 -12.00 -6.27
CA ALA A 176 4.28 -12.34 -7.66
C ALA A 176 4.19 -11.12 -8.60
N THR A 177 3.94 -9.92 -8.10
CA THR A 177 3.69 -8.74 -8.93
C THR A 177 4.59 -7.56 -8.59
N THR A 178 4.45 -6.93 -7.42
CA THR A 178 5.22 -5.74 -7.03
C THR A 178 6.73 -5.98 -7.10
N ALA A 179 7.18 -7.13 -6.61
CA ALA A 179 8.59 -7.53 -6.64
C ALA A 179 9.09 -7.71 -8.08
N GLU A 180 8.32 -8.41 -8.92
CA GLU A 180 8.68 -8.62 -10.33
C GLU A 180 8.72 -7.31 -11.12
N GLU A 181 7.76 -6.43 -10.89
CA GLU A 181 7.76 -5.10 -11.49
C GLU A 181 9.01 -4.30 -11.09
N ILE A 182 9.38 -4.28 -9.81
CA ILE A 182 10.62 -3.64 -9.35
C ILE A 182 11.85 -4.27 -10.01
N TRP A 183 11.89 -5.59 -10.09
CA TRP A 183 12.99 -6.31 -10.71
C TRP A 183 13.18 -5.95 -12.18
N VAL A 184 12.11 -5.99 -12.95
CA VAL A 184 12.11 -5.67 -14.39
C VAL A 184 12.46 -4.19 -14.62
N ASP A 185 11.82 -3.29 -13.90
CA ASP A 185 11.97 -1.84 -14.07
C ASP A 185 13.35 -1.32 -13.63
N THR A 186 14.08 -2.09 -12.80
CA THR A 186 15.46 -1.76 -12.38
C THR A 186 16.52 -2.59 -13.10
N ASP A 187 16.12 -3.46 -14.03
CA ASP A 187 17.02 -4.44 -14.66
C ASP A 187 17.79 -5.26 -13.61
N GLY A 188 17.11 -5.63 -12.52
CA GLY A 188 17.66 -6.33 -11.36
C GLY A 188 18.63 -5.51 -10.49
N GLN A 189 18.83 -4.22 -10.78
CA GLN A 189 19.75 -3.34 -10.06
C GLN A 189 19.06 -2.63 -8.90
N VAL A 190 18.41 -3.36 -8.00
CA VAL A 190 17.84 -2.84 -6.77
C VAL A 190 18.68 -3.27 -5.57
N ASP A 191 19.12 -2.32 -4.74
CA ASP A 191 19.98 -2.57 -3.58
C ASP A 191 19.26 -2.40 -2.25
N ALA A 192 18.21 -1.56 -2.22
CA ALA A 192 17.36 -1.42 -1.05
C ALA A 192 15.92 -1.14 -1.43
N VAL A 193 14.97 -1.65 -0.61
CA VAL A 193 13.55 -1.31 -0.69
C VAL A 193 13.09 -0.79 0.66
N VAL A 194 12.34 0.32 0.66
CA VAL A 194 11.79 0.95 1.86
C VAL A 194 10.26 0.97 1.76
N ALA A 195 9.59 0.36 2.72
CA ALA A 195 8.13 0.23 2.72
C ALA A 195 7.52 0.48 4.11
N GLY A 196 6.46 1.28 4.16
CA GLY A 196 5.66 1.44 5.38
C GLY A 196 4.97 0.15 5.79
N VAL A 197 5.01 -0.18 7.09
CA VAL A 197 4.40 -1.40 7.63
C VAL A 197 2.99 -1.10 8.13
N GLY A 198 1.99 -1.43 7.30
CA GLY A 198 0.60 -1.57 7.71
C GLY A 198 0.31 -3.04 7.98
N THR A 199 -0.02 -3.81 6.95
CA THR A 199 -0.13 -5.28 7.07
C THR A 199 1.23 -5.99 7.00
N GLY A 200 2.27 -5.32 6.48
CA GLY A 200 3.58 -5.93 6.27
C GLY A 200 3.73 -6.76 4.99
N GLY A 201 2.62 -7.09 4.33
CA GLY A 201 2.64 -7.97 3.15
C GLY A 201 3.49 -7.44 2.00
N THR A 202 3.54 -6.12 1.80
CA THR A 202 4.40 -5.50 0.75
C THR A 202 5.88 -5.77 1.01
N ALA A 203 6.37 -5.48 2.22
CA ALA A 203 7.78 -5.70 2.58
C ALA A 203 8.13 -7.19 2.56
N THR A 204 7.26 -8.04 3.11
CA THR A 204 7.43 -9.49 3.13
C THR A 204 7.52 -10.06 1.72
N GLY A 205 6.52 -9.81 0.88
CA GLY A 205 6.48 -10.39 -0.47
C GLY A 205 7.63 -9.92 -1.35
N ILE A 206 8.03 -8.64 -1.26
CA ILE A 206 9.19 -8.13 -1.98
C ILE A 206 10.47 -8.81 -1.49
N ALA A 207 10.65 -8.94 -0.18
CA ALA A 207 11.85 -9.57 0.38
C ALA A 207 11.94 -11.05 0.02
N GLU A 208 10.85 -11.80 0.12
CA GLU A 208 10.78 -13.22 -0.27
C GLU A 208 11.18 -13.45 -1.73
N ALA A 209 10.68 -12.61 -2.64
CA ALA A 209 10.94 -12.76 -4.06
C ALA A 209 12.33 -12.26 -4.48
N LEU A 210 12.84 -11.17 -3.90
CA LEU A 210 14.04 -10.51 -4.41
C LEU A 210 15.32 -10.85 -3.65
N LYS A 211 15.30 -11.12 -2.35
CA LYS A 211 16.51 -11.46 -1.58
C LYS A 211 17.24 -12.71 -2.13
N PRO A 212 16.56 -13.77 -2.57
CA PRO A 212 17.20 -14.91 -3.21
C PRO A 212 17.90 -14.57 -4.54
N ARG A 213 17.36 -13.59 -5.27
CA ARG A 213 17.83 -13.17 -6.62
C ARG A 213 18.92 -12.11 -6.57
N ARG A 214 18.89 -11.23 -5.56
CA ARG A 214 19.84 -10.13 -5.39
C ARG A 214 20.54 -10.26 -4.05
N LYS A 215 21.72 -10.88 -4.04
CA LYS A 215 22.53 -11.02 -2.83
C LYS A 215 22.91 -9.63 -2.29
N GLY A 216 22.61 -9.37 -1.03
CA GLY A 216 22.87 -8.08 -0.36
C GLY A 216 21.75 -7.06 -0.52
N LEU A 217 20.61 -7.41 -1.14
CA LEU A 217 19.42 -6.58 -1.11
C LEU A 217 18.96 -6.36 0.34
N GLN A 218 18.70 -5.10 0.69
CA GLN A 218 18.18 -4.70 1.98
C GLN A 218 16.71 -4.31 1.88
N VAL A 219 15.90 -4.74 2.85
CA VAL A 219 14.48 -4.35 2.95
C VAL A 219 14.23 -3.72 4.31
N PHE A 220 13.81 -2.45 4.31
CA PHE A 220 13.53 -1.69 5.51
C PHE A 220 12.03 -1.50 5.69
N GLY A 221 11.52 -1.85 6.88
CA GLY A 221 10.21 -1.48 7.33
C GLY A 221 10.18 -0.03 7.84
N VAL A 222 9.01 0.61 7.78
CA VAL A 222 8.80 1.94 8.37
C VAL A 222 7.57 1.91 9.25
N GLU A 223 7.69 2.40 10.47
CA GLU A 223 6.59 2.53 11.42
C GLU A 223 6.55 3.94 12.05
N PRO A 224 5.41 4.37 12.63
CA PRO A 224 5.34 5.66 13.32
C PRO A 224 6.18 5.66 14.59
N THR A 225 6.91 6.76 14.84
CA THR A 225 7.66 6.95 16.10
C THR A 225 6.74 6.85 17.32
N GLU A 226 5.49 7.34 17.18
CA GLU A 226 4.49 7.34 18.25
C GLU A 226 3.88 5.95 18.55
N SER A 227 4.19 4.94 17.72
CA SER A 227 3.68 3.56 17.84
C SER A 227 4.69 2.56 17.27
N ALA A 228 5.92 2.55 17.81
CA ALA A 228 7.06 1.81 17.27
C ALA A 228 7.13 0.36 17.79
N ILE A 229 6.07 -0.41 17.54
CA ILE A 229 5.88 -1.80 18.01
C ILE A 229 7.00 -2.73 17.54
N LEU A 230 7.44 -2.60 16.29
CA LEU A 230 8.47 -3.45 15.70
C LEU A 230 9.86 -3.13 16.25
N ASN A 231 10.03 -1.96 16.86
CA ASN A 231 11.22 -1.57 17.60
C ASN A 231 11.11 -1.86 19.12
N GLY A 232 9.97 -2.43 19.58
CA GLY A 232 9.77 -2.87 20.97
C GLY A 232 9.06 -1.87 21.86
N ASP A 233 8.52 -0.79 21.32
CA ASP A 233 7.74 0.19 22.08
C ASP A 233 6.25 -0.21 22.19
N GLU A 234 5.52 0.45 23.08
CA GLU A 234 4.08 0.27 23.24
C GLU A 234 3.28 0.94 22.11
N PRO A 235 2.07 0.44 21.78
CA PRO A 235 1.20 1.06 20.79
C PRO A 235 0.73 2.45 21.25
N GLY A 236 0.76 3.42 20.36
CA GLY A 236 0.33 4.79 20.62
C GLY A 236 -0.48 5.39 19.48
N PRO A 237 -1.26 6.45 19.76
CA PRO A 237 -2.00 7.18 18.72
C PRO A 237 -1.04 7.97 17.81
N HIS A 238 -1.26 7.90 16.49
CA HIS A 238 -0.48 8.63 15.49
C HIS A 238 -1.35 9.01 14.29
N GLY A 239 -0.90 9.99 13.50
CA GLY A 239 -1.61 10.50 12.32
C GLY A 239 -1.15 9.89 10.99
N ILE A 240 -0.19 8.99 10.94
CA ILE A 240 0.30 8.38 9.70
C ILE A 240 -0.65 7.26 9.27
N GLN A 241 -1.73 7.60 8.58
CA GLN A 241 -2.74 6.65 8.14
C GLN A 241 -2.16 5.58 7.21
N GLY A 242 -2.50 4.31 7.48
CA GLY A 242 -2.16 3.16 6.63
C GLY A 242 -0.95 2.35 7.08
N ILE A 243 -0.20 2.80 8.07
CA ILE A 243 0.88 2.07 8.74
C ILE A 243 0.68 2.10 10.26
N GLY A 244 1.49 1.34 11.02
CA GLY A 244 1.44 1.31 12.47
C GLY A 244 0.10 0.80 13.03
N PRO A 245 -0.30 -0.47 12.79
CA PRO A 245 -1.60 -0.99 13.21
C PRO A 245 -1.72 -1.17 14.73
N GLY A 246 -0.64 -0.98 15.49
CA GLY A 246 -0.61 -1.17 16.95
C GLY A 246 -0.33 -2.62 17.38
N PHE A 247 0.04 -3.48 16.45
CA PHE A 247 0.46 -4.87 16.68
C PHE A 247 1.36 -5.35 15.54
N CYS A 248 2.06 -6.48 15.74
CA CYS A 248 2.82 -7.12 14.66
C CYS A 248 1.88 -8.01 13.83
N PRO A 249 1.65 -7.70 12.52
CA PRO A 249 0.77 -8.49 11.66
C PRO A 249 1.32 -9.88 11.36
N ALA A 250 0.46 -10.90 11.23
CA ALA A 250 0.88 -12.25 10.85
C ALA A 250 1.43 -12.32 9.41
N THR A 251 0.99 -11.43 8.53
CA THR A 251 1.50 -11.30 7.15
C THR A 251 2.88 -10.62 7.06
N LEU A 252 3.46 -10.16 8.18
CA LEU A 252 4.80 -9.60 8.25
C LEU A 252 5.82 -10.65 8.70
N ASN A 253 6.76 -10.99 7.84
CA ASN A 253 7.93 -11.77 8.23
C ASN A 253 9.07 -10.81 8.64
N THR A 254 9.19 -10.54 9.93
CA THR A 254 10.20 -9.62 10.49
C THR A 254 11.63 -10.09 10.25
N SER A 255 11.87 -11.41 10.12
CA SER A 255 13.20 -11.96 9.87
C SER A 255 13.79 -11.59 8.49
N LEU A 256 12.94 -11.13 7.59
CA LEU A 256 13.34 -10.66 6.26
C LEU A 256 13.68 -9.17 6.22
N LEU A 257 13.41 -8.43 7.29
CA LEU A 257 13.74 -7.01 7.37
C LEU A 257 15.19 -6.81 7.84
N ASP A 258 15.91 -5.91 7.17
CA ASP A 258 17.26 -5.49 7.56
C ASP A 258 17.24 -4.36 8.59
N GLY A 259 16.08 -3.88 8.93
CA GLY A 259 15.80 -2.90 9.97
C GLY A 259 14.42 -2.29 9.84
N VAL A 260 13.99 -1.64 10.91
CA VAL A 260 12.75 -0.86 10.97
C VAL A 260 13.09 0.57 11.38
N ILE A 261 12.62 1.53 10.57
CA ILE A 261 12.91 2.96 10.75
C ILE A 261 11.65 3.63 11.28
N THR A 262 11.79 4.34 12.38
CA THR A 262 10.71 5.14 12.94
C THR A 262 10.64 6.51 12.28
N VAL A 263 9.43 7.00 12.00
CA VAL A 263 9.19 8.31 11.39
C VAL A 263 7.99 8.96 12.09
N SER A 264 8.15 10.20 12.52
CA SER A 264 7.05 10.98 13.10
C SER A 264 6.06 11.47 12.03
N GLU A 265 4.82 11.77 12.43
CA GLU A 265 3.81 12.36 11.52
C GLU A 265 4.33 13.64 10.85
N ARG A 266 5.03 14.49 11.62
CA ARG A 266 5.61 15.74 11.11
C ARG A 266 6.62 15.52 9.99
N GLU A 267 7.51 14.56 10.15
CA GLU A 267 8.53 14.21 9.15
C GLU A 267 7.89 13.59 7.90
N ALA A 268 6.90 12.73 8.09
CA ALA A 268 6.13 12.13 7.01
C ALA A 268 5.43 13.21 6.15
N ILE A 269 4.74 14.16 6.78
CA ILE A 269 4.07 15.26 6.09
C ILE A 269 5.08 16.16 5.36
N ALA A 270 6.18 16.50 6.02
CA ALA A 270 7.23 17.33 5.41
C ALA A 270 7.80 16.67 4.15
N ALA A 271 8.13 15.37 4.20
CA ALA A 271 8.64 14.63 3.06
C ALA A 271 7.61 14.52 1.92
N ALA A 272 6.33 14.24 2.23
CA ALA A 272 5.26 14.19 1.24
C ALA A 272 5.08 15.53 0.51
N ARG A 273 5.06 16.64 1.24
CA ARG A 273 4.96 17.99 0.68
C ARG A 273 6.19 18.37 -0.17
N ARG A 274 7.40 17.98 0.25
CA ARG A 274 8.61 18.21 -0.54
C ARG A 274 8.59 17.41 -1.84
N CYS A 275 8.19 16.15 -1.82
CA CYS A 275 8.02 15.32 -3.01
C CYS A 275 7.07 15.98 -4.02
N ALA A 276 5.92 16.48 -3.54
CA ALA A 276 4.96 17.19 -4.39
C ALA A 276 5.53 18.49 -4.98
N ARG A 277 6.26 19.27 -4.18
CA ARG A 277 6.80 20.59 -4.62
C ARG A 277 8.01 20.47 -5.54
N LEU A 278 8.88 19.52 -5.29
CA LEU A 278 10.15 19.38 -6.01
C LEU A 278 9.99 18.55 -7.29
N ASP A 279 9.33 17.41 -7.19
CA ASP A 279 9.24 16.46 -8.33
C ASP A 279 7.80 16.35 -8.90
N GLY A 280 6.84 17.14 -8.41
CA GLY A 280 5.46 17.14 -8.92
C GLY A 280 4.66 15.88 -8.59
N ILE A 281 5.07 15.11 -7.57
CA ILE A 281 4.46 13.84 -7.22
C ILE A 281 3.73 13.97 -5.86
N PRO A 282 2.42 14.26 -5.85
CA PRO A 282 1.64 14.39 -4.63
C PRO A 282 1.29 13.02 -4.05
N VAL A 283 1.95 12.66 -2.96
CA VAL A 283 1.81 11.37 -2.29
C VAL A 283 1.11 11.49 -0.93
N GLY A 284 0.52 10.38 -0.45
CA GLY A 284 -0.11 10.31 0.87
C GLY A 284 0.90 10.35 2.02
N ILE A 285 0.38 10.47 3.26
CA ILE A 285 1.21 10.64 4.46
C ILE A 285 2.17 9.46 4.68
N SER A 286 1.70 8.22 4.55
CA SER A 286 2.55 7.04 4.71
C SER A 286 3.59 6.88 3.58
N SER A 287 3.32 7.43 2.39
CA SER A 287 4.33 7.54 1.32
C SER A 287 5.43 8.51 1.72
N GLY A 288 5.06 9.63 2.34
CA GLY A 288 6.01 10.58 2.90
C GLY A 288 6.87 9.97 4.01
N ALA A 289 6.27 9.12 4.87
CA ALA A 289 7.02 8.38 5.89
C ALA A 289 8.06 7.44 5.26
N ALA A 290 7.65 6.64 4.26
CA ALA A 290 8.58 5.76 3.53
C ALA A 290 9.68 6.56 2.82
N LEU A 291 9.34 7.70 2.22
CA LEU A 291 10.32 8.58 1.57
C LEU A 291 11.30 9.18 2.58
N HIS A 292 10.84 9.68 3.74
CA HIS A 292 11.71 10.19 4.79
C HIS A 292 12.70 9.12 5.28
N ALA A 293 12.21 7.91 5.54
CA ALA A 293 13.06 6.78 5.92
C ALA A 293 14.09 6.42 4.82
N ALA A 294 13.68 6.46 3.56
CA ALA A 294 14.57 6.21 2.44
C ALA A 294 15.68 7.27 2.30
N LEU A 295 15.39 8.53 2.60
CA LEU A 295 16.40 9.59 2.65
C LEU A 295 17.44 9.31 3.75
N GLN A 296 17.01 8.77 4.91
CA GLN A 296 17.96 8.34 5.94
C GLN A 296 18.84 7.17 5.46
N VAL A 297 18.27 6.17 4.75
CA VAL A 297 19.04 5.06 4.15
C VAL A 297 20.01 5.59 3.08
N ALA A 298 19.55 6.50 2.23
CA ALA A 298 20.34 7.08 1.13
C ALA A 298 21.59 7.87 1.60
N LYS A 299 21.52 8.42 2.80
CA LYS A 299 22.63 9.18 3.43
C LYS A 299 23.61 8.31 4.22
N LYS A 300 23.35 7.03 4.39
CA LYS A 300 24.27 6.13 5.09
C LYS A 300 25.56 5.93 4.28
N PRO A 301 26.74 5.79 4.93
CA PRO A 301 27.97 5.39 4.25
C PRO A 301 27.76 4.10 3.44
N GLY A 302 28.30 4.06 2.22
CA GLY A 302 28.15 2.92 1.33
C GLY A 302 26.82 2.88 0.55
N SER A 303 26.05 3.98 0.53
CA SER A 303 24.86 4.13 -0.33
C SER A 303 25.19 4.70 -1.71
N GLU A 304 26.42 5.14 -1.94
CA GLU A 304 26.88 5.71 -3.22
C GLU A 304 26.69 4.70 -4.35
N GLY A 305 26.09 5.15 -5.44
CA GLY A 305 25.82 4.33 -6.64
C GLY A 305 24.72 3.29 -6.48
N LYS A 306 24.13 3.11 -5.29
CA LYS A 306 23.04 2.15 -5.05
C LYS A 306 21.71 2.65 -5.60
N THR A 307 20.83 1.70 -5.91
CA THR A 307 19.42 1.95 -6.27
C THR A 307 18.53 1.64 -5.07
N ILE A 308 17.82 2.65 -4.60
CA ILE A 308 16.87 2.57 -3.47
C ILE A 308 15.46 2.78 -4.01
N VAL A 309 14.59 1.81 -3.79
CA VAL A 309 13.16 1.86 -4.18
C VAL A 309 12.31 2.15 -2.96
N VAL A 310 11.45 3.15 -3.07
CA VAL A 310 10.50 3.57 -2.03
C VAL A 310 9.09 3.21 -2.47
N ILE A 311 8.35 2.54 -1.65
CA ILE A 311 6.93 2.27 -1.93
C ILE A 311 6.10 3.50 -1.56
N ALA A 312 5.39 4.06 -2.54
CA ALA A 312 4.40 5.14 -2.37
C ALA A 312 2.99 4.57 -2.45
N PRO A 313 2.39 4.16 -1.30
CA PRO A 313 1.19 3.34 -1.29
C PRO A 313 -0.10 4.06 -1.73
N SER A 314 -0.15 5.41 -1.72
CA SER A 314 -1.39 6.12 -2.02
C SER A 314 -1.16 7.57 -2.47
N PHE A 315 -2.20 8.14 -3.14
CA PHE A 315 -2.21 9.51 -3.64
C PHE A 315 -2.66 10.51 -2.57
N ALA A 316 -2.15 11.75 -2.65
CA ALA A 316 -2.40 12.80 -1.66
C ALA A 316 -3.88 13.21 -1.55
N GLU A 317 -4.62 13.23 -2.67
CA GLU A 317 -6.02 13.70 -2.70
C GLU A 317 -6.93 12.93 -1.72
N ARG A 318 -6.58 11.68 -1.40
CA ARG A 318 -7.32 10.89 -0.39
C ARG A 318 -7.22 11.42 1.04
N TYR A 319 -6.36 12.40 1.27
CA TYR A 319 -6.02 12.96 2.58
C TYR A 319 -6.31 14.45 2.70
N LEU A 320 -7.19 15.02 1.83
CA LEU A 320 -7.54 16.44 1.78
C LEU A 320 -8.01 17.01 3.14
N SER A 321 -8.72 16.21 3.92
CA SER A 321 -9.23 16.61 5.25
C SER A 321 -8.26 16.32 6.41
N THR A 322 -6.97 16.06 6.12
CA THR A 322 -5.96 15.71 7.13
C THR A 322 -4.90 16.81 7.29
N SER A 323 -4.01 16.61 8.27
CA SER A 323 -2.82 17.44 8.54
C SER A 323 -1.90 17.64 7.32
N LEU A 324 -1.92 16.72 6.33
CA LEU A 324 -1.16 16.87 5.08
C LEU A 324 -1.46 18.19 4.35
N PHE A 325 -2.71 18.66 4.41
CA PHE A 325 -3.16 19.89 3.73
C PHE A 325 -3.33 21.10 4.66
N SER A 326 -3.12 20.93 5.96
CA SER A 326 -3.25 22.03 6.93
C SER A 326 -2.25 23.15 6.64
N GLY A 327 -2.75 24.39 6.55
CA GLY A 327 -1.93 25.57 6.30
C GLY A 327 -1.44 25.74 4.85
N LEU A 328 -2.04 25.05 3.88
CA LEU A 328 -1.81 25.25 2.45
C LEU A 328 -2.83 26.22 1.86
#